data_fb6ea7083210b6214e9c1ae0600b3a1c
#
_entry.id   fb6ea7083210b6214e9c1ae0600b3a1c
#
_cell.length_a   1.000
_cell.length_b   1.000
_cell.length_c   1.000
_cell.angle_alpha   90.00
_cell.angle_beta   90.00
_cell.angle_gamma   90.00
#
_symmetry.space_group_name_H-M   'P 1'
#
loop_
_entity.id
_entity.type
_entity.pdbx_description
1 polymer ?
#
loop_
_entity_poly.entity_id
_entity_poly.type
_entity_poly.pdbx_seq_one_letter_code
_entity_poly.pdbx_strand_id
1 'polypeptide(L)'
;MNEIRKNKEEEVEVVSADFAMPKFLKVLLFILIGVCLLAGIVVLCLLVSLIKEMESVTNGKTDGVTILSYFLNIVEAAPLFVIAAVLFGLLKSLDKSCKNAQCIVTNKSIKGTPASIIAKKSFNYRLDEIDNIEMQSFLGIHTLVLNFSQGKLAQNNNVNYRQGILGMQGANVFRISCIENYEEVYDKLSGLLASVKNDKDVAIDIEMRKVEAEDRKAAAFEMVASKLGSTETKQDDSLTKLERLLKLKENGAITEEEYNKKKEEILKYI
;
A
#
# COMPACT_ATOMS: atom_id res chain seq x y z
N MET A 1 32.06 -10.15 -23.41
CA MET A 1 31.33 -10.87 -22.35
C MET A 1 31.39 -9.98 -21.10
N ASN A 2 30.56 -8.93 -21.05
CA ASN A 2 30.56 -7.98 -19.95
C ASN A 2 29.40 -8.38 -19.03
N GLU A 3 29.76 -8.97 -17.90
CA GLU A 3 28.87 -9.18 -16.78
C GLU A 3 28.40 -7.80 -16.29
N ILE A 4 27.16 -7.46 -16.64
CA ILE A 4 26.40 -6.42 -15.96
C ILE A 4 26.18 -6.97 -14.55
N ARG A 5 27.08 -6.65 -13.63
CA ARG A 5 26.82 -6.76 -12.20
C ARG A 5 25.63 -5.86 -11.92
N LYS A 6 24.43 -6.43 -11.93
CA LYS A 6 23.27 -5.88 -11.24
C LYS A 6 23.69 -5.75 -9.77
N ASN A 7 24.13 -4.58 -9.36
CA ASN A 7 24.17 -4.22 -7.95
C ASN A 7 22.76 -4.43 -7.42
N LYS A 8 22.56 -5.57 -6.77
CA LYS A 8 21.41 -5.80 -5.92
C LYS A 8 21.62 -4.87 -4.73
N GLU A 9 21.19 -3.61 -4.86
CA GLU A 9 21.13 -2.73 -3.71
C GLU A 9 20.38 -3.47 -2.61
N GLU A 10 21.03 -3.68 -1.48
CA GLU A 10 20.44 -4.37 -0.34
C GLU A 10 19.21 -3.61 0.12
N GLU A 11 18.14 -4.35 0.38
CA GLU A 11 16.92 -3.81 0.95
C GLU A 11 17.17 -3.52 2.43
N VAL A 12 17.29 -2.24 2.77
CA VAL A 12 17.59 -1.77 4.12
C VAL A 12 16.31 -1.35 4.81
N GLU A 13 16.11 -1.80 6.04
CA GLU A 13 15.01 -1.34 6.89
C GLU A 13 15.22 0.12 7.28
N VAL A 14 14.20 0.95 7.07
CA VAL A 14 14.23 2.38 7.38
C VAL A 14 13.45 2.67 8.65
N VAL A 15 12.28 2.07 8.79
CA VAL A 15 11.43 2.20 9.98
C VAL A 15 10.52 1.00 10.13
N SER A 16 10.24 0.62 11.37
CA SER A 16 9.23 -0.37 11.70
C SER A 16 8.05 0.31 12.39
N ALA A 17 6.83 -0.13 12.05
CA ALA A 17 5.63 0.37 12.68
C ALA A 17 5.34 -0.42 13.96
N ASP A 18 5.12 0.31 15.05
CA ASP A 18 4.64 -0.24 16.31
C ASP A 18 3.12 -0.28 16.32
N PHE A 19 2.56 -1.43 16.68
CA PHE A 19 1.12 -1.64 16.69
C PHE A 19 0.60 -1.75 18.11
N ALA A 20 -0.33 -0.88 18.45
CA ALA A 20 -1.02 -0.96 19.74
C ALA A 20 -2.52 -0.72 19.57
N MET A 21 -3.30 -1.41 20.40
CA MET A 21 -4.71 -1.11 20.53
C MET A 21 -4.90 0.25 21.22
N PRO A 22 -5.63 1.21 20.62
CA PRO A 22 -5.82 2.53 21.19
C PRO A 22 -6.35 2.48 22.60
N LYS A 23 -5.73 3.25 23.52
CA LYS A 23 -6.10 3.30 24.95
C LYS A 23 -7.58 3.64 25.13
N PHE A 24 -8.08 4.61 24.35
CA PHE A 24 -9.49 5.01 24.37
C PHE A 24 -10.43 3.83 24.05
N LEU A 25 -10.13 3.04 23.03
CA LEU A 25 -10.94 1.90 22.63
C LEU A 25 -10.92 0.80 23.70
N LYS A 26 -9.76 0.57 24.35
CA LYS A 26 -9.66 -0.35 25.48
C LYS A 26 -10.56 0.10 26.63
N VAL A 27 -10.45 1.36 27.03
CA VAL A 27 -11.26 1.92 28.13
C VAL A 27 -12.76 1.86 27.81
N LEU A 28 -13.15 2.25 26.59
CA LEU A 28 -14.54 2.20 26.16
C LEU A 28 -15.12 0.79 26.21
N LEU A 29 -14.37 -0.22 25.74
CA LEU A 29 -14.82 -1.61 25.78
C LEU A 29 -14.89 -2.13 27.22
N PHE A 30 -13.96 -1.76 28.11
CA PHE A 30 -14.03 -2.13 29.53
C PHE A 30 -15.27 -1.50 30.21
N ILE A 31 -15.56 -0.22 29.95
CA ILE A 31 -16.77 0.45 30.46
C ILE A 31 -18.01 -0.28 29.96
N LEU A 32 -18.08 -0.61 28.68
CA LEU A 32 -19.24 -1.28 28.09
C LEU A 32 -19.46 -2.68 28.71
N ILE A 33 -18.38 -3.44 28.89
CA ILE A 33 -18.41 -4.74 29.57
C ILE A 33 -18.93 -4.56 31.01
N GLY A 34 -18.39 -3.57 31.74
CA GLY A 34 -18.81 -3.26 33.10
C GLY A 34 -20.30 -2.91 33.20
N VAL A 35 -20.80 -2.08 32.29
CA VAL A 35 -22.22 -1.71 32.22
C VAL A 35 -23.10 -2.94 31.94
N CYS A 36 -22.72 -3.81 30.99
CA CYS A 36 -23.47 -5.04 30.71
C CYS A 36 -23.49 -5.99 31.92
N LEU A 37 -22.37 -6.14 32.64
CA LEU A 37 -22.31 -6.98 33.85
C LEU A 37 -23.18 -6.40 34.99
N LEU A 38 -23.08 -5.09 35.24
CA LEU A 38 -23.88 -4.42 36.26
C LEU A 38 -25.37 -4.51 35.94
N ALA A 39 -25.79 -4.27 34.69
CA ALA A 39 -27.15 -4.42 34.25
C ALA A 39 -27.66 -5.86 34.44
N GLY A 40 -26.84 -6.86 34.10
CA GLY A 40 -27.17 -8.27 34.34
C GLY A 40 -27.37 -8.61 35.81
N ILE A 41 -26.52 -8.07 36.70
CA ILE A 41 -26.64 -8.25 38.15
C ILE A 41 -27.87 -7.58 38.67
N VAL A 42 -28.20 -6.34 38.26
CA VAL A 42 -29.40 -5.61 38.66
C VAL A 42 -30.64 -6.39 38.24
N VAL A 43 -30.70 -6.88 37.01
CA VAL A 43 -31.82 -7.72 36.54
C VAL A 43 -31.96 -8.96 37.43
N LEU A 44 -30.88 -9.67 37.70
CA LEU A 44 -30.90 -10.84 38.60
C LEU A 44 -31.40 -10.48 40.01
N CYS A 45 -30.95 -9.37 40.59
CA CYS A 45 -31.41 -8.93 41.91
C CYS A 45 -32.91 -8.61 41.95
N LEU A 46 -33.40 -7.90 40.91
CA LEU A 46 -34.83 -7.61 40.77
C LEU A 46 -35.64 -8.87 40.62
N LEU A 47 -35.18 -9.83 39.86
CA LEU A 47 -35.84 -11.11 39.66
C LEU A 47 -35.91 -11.92 40.95
N VAL A 48 -34.80 -11.98 41.72
CA VAL A 48 -34.78 -12.63 43.05
C VAL A 48 -35.76 -11.94 44.03
N SER A 49 -35.88 -10.61 44.00
CA SER A 49 -36.81 -9.83 44.79
C SER A 49 -38.26 -10.16 44.46
N LEU A 50 -38.60 -10.17 43.17
CA LEU A 50 -39.92 -10.52 42.70
C LEU A 50 -40.33 -11.96 43.05
N ILE A 51 -39.39 -12.89 42.99
CA ILE A 51 -39.63 -14.28 43.36
C ILE A 51 -39.97 -14.40 44.86
N LYS A 52 -39.17 -13.72 45.72
CA LYS A 52 -39.47 -13.71 47.17
C LYS A 52 -40.84 -13.12 47.50
N GLU A 53 -41.24 -12.08 46.76
CA GLU A 53 -42.58 -11.49 46.95
C GLU A 53 -43.68 -12.43 46.50
N MET A 54 -43.54 -13.14 45.38
CA MET A 54 -44.47 -14.17 44.92
C MET A 54 -44.54 -15.37 45.90
N GLU A 55 -43.41 -15.81 46.46
CA GLU A 55 -43.33 -16.90 47.43
C GLU A 55 -44.08 -16.54 48.73
N SER A 56 -44.00 -15.27 49.16
CA SER A 56 -44.76 -14.77 50.31
C SER A 56 -46.29 -14.75 50.11
N VAL A 57 -46.73 -14.50 48.86
CA VAL A 57 -48.14 -14.47 48.50
C VAL A 57 -48.71 -15.88 48.34
N THR A 58 -47.94 -16.86 47.93
CA THR A 58 -48.39 -18.25 47.65
C THR A 58 -48.28 -19.16 48.83
N ASN A 59 -47.99 -18.67 50.06
CA ASN A 59 -47.85 -19.46 51.29
C ASN A 59 -46.90 -20.68 51.14
N GLY A 60 -45.80 -20.54 50.36
CA GLY A 60 -44.76 -21.57 50.24
C GLY A 60 -45.14 -22.80 49.38
N LYS A 61 -46.28 -22.80 48.70
CA LYS A 61 -46.55 -23.84 47.71
C LYS A 61 -45.84 -23.53 46.40
N THR A 62 -44.74 -24.22 46.17
CA THR A 62 -43.99 -24.19 44.90
C THR A 62 -44.75 -24.99 43.84
N ASP A 63 -45.71 -24.39 43.19
CA ASP A 63 -46.34 -24.98 42.01
C ASP A 63 -45.42 -24.87 40.80
N GLY A 64 -45.55 -25.75 39.79
CA GLY A 64 -44.75 -25.78 38.59
C GLY A 64 -44.61 -24.42 37.85
N VAL A 65 -45.56 -23.50 38.07
CA VAL A 65 -45.56 -22.12 37.58
C VAL A 65 -44.39 -21.31 38.16
N THR A 66 -44.07 -21.53 39.42
CA THR A 66 -42.95 -20.83 40.12
C THR A 66 -41.59 -21.28 39.54
N ILE A 67 -41.43 -22.58 39.28
CA ILE A 67 -40.20 -23.12 38.66
C ILE A 67 -40.05 -22.57 37.22
N LEU A 68 -41.12 -22.48 36.44
CA LEU A 68 -41.11 -21.94 35.08
C LEU A 68 -40.74 -20.45 35.08
N SER A 69 -41.21 -19.65 36.05
CA SER A 69 -40.83 -18.24 36.16
C SER A 69 -39.37 -18.05 36.49
N TYR A 70 -38.75 -18.91 37.31
CA TYR A 70 -37.30 -18.91 37.53
C TYR A 70 -36.50 -19.13 36.25
N PHE A 71 -36.90 -20.10 35.44
CA PHE A 71 -36.29 -20.38 34.16
C PHE A 71 -36.41 -19.20 33.18
N LEU A 72 -37.56 -18.61 33.04
CA LEU A 72 -37.81 -17.45 32.19
C LEU A 72 -36.93 -16.26 32.59
N ASN A 73 -36.78 -16.03 33.88
CA ASN A 73 -35.99 -14.92 34.42
C ASN A 73 -34.49 -15.11 34.18
N ILE A 74 -33.96 -16.33 34.28
CA ILE A 74 -32.57 -16.64 33.93
C ILE A 74 -32.33 -16.41 32.43
N VAL A 75 -33.31 -16.78 31.59
CA VAL A 75 -33.23 -16.59 30.14
C VAL A 75 -33.19 -15.09 29.76
N GLU A 76 -33.88 -14.21 30.49
CA GLU A 76 -33.87 -12.76 30.27
C GLU A 76 -32.53 -12.10 30.67
N ALA A 77 -31.87 -12.57 31.74
CA ALA A 77 -30.58 -12.05 32.17
C ALA A 77 -29.39 -12.60 31.35
N ALA A 78 -29.52 -13.81 30.82
CA ALA A 78 -28.46 -14.51 30.08
C ALA A 78 -27.89 -13.70 28.89
N PRO A 79 -28.71 -13.02 28.05
CA PRO A 79 -28.16 -12.25 26.91
C PRO A 79 -27.14 -11.18 27.31
N LEU A 80 -27.31 -10.51 28.46
CA LEU A 80 -26.40 -9.47 28.93
C LEU A 80 -25.02 -10.05 29.28
N PHE A 81 -24.99 -11.22 29.92
CA PHE A 81 -23.74 -11.91 30.22
C PHE A 81 -23.06 -12.46 28.95
N VAL A 82 -23.86 -12.96 28.00
CA VAL A 82 -23.34 -13.40 26.70
C VAL A 82 -22.72 -12.23 25.94
N ILE A 83 -23.40 -11.06 25.90
CA ILE A 83 -22.88 -9.86 25.27
C ILE A 83 -21.55 -9.43 25.95
N ALA A 84 -21.50 -9.41 27.27
CA ALA A 84 -20.28 -9.07 28.00
C ALA A 84 -19.14 -10.05 27.69
N ALA A 85 -19.41 -11.34 27.61
CA ALA A 85 -18.43 -12.37 27.26
C ALA A 85 -17.93 -12.21 25.80
N VAL A 86 -18.82 -11.91 24.86
CA VAL A 86 -18.44 -11.64 23.47
C VAL A 86 -17.58 -10.38 23.35
N LEU A 87 -17.96 -9.30 24.04
CA LEU A 87 -17.15 -8.06 24.05
C LEU A 87 -15.77 -8.28 24.65
N PHE A 88 -15.67 -9.08 25.72
CA PHE A 88 -14.39 -9.45 26.31
C PHE A 88 -13.53 -10.30 25.36
N GLY A 89 -14.16 -11.24 24.67
CA GLY A 89 -13.51 -12.04 23.62
C GLY A 89 -12.98 -11.18 22.47
N LEU A 90 -13.77 -10.22 22.01
CA LEU A 90 -13.37 -9.25 21.01
C LEU A 90 -12.20 -8.38 21.47
N LEU A 91 -12.24 -7.87 22.70
CA LEU A 91 -11.15 -7.08 23.29
C LEU A 91 -9.83 -7.88 23.27
N LYS A 92 -9.85 -9.12 23.76
CA LYS A 92 -8.66 -10.00 23.75
C LYS A 92 -8.17 -10.30 22.34
N SER A 93 -9.08 -10.55 21.43
CA SER A 93 -8.75 -10.86 20.03
C SER A 93 -8.12 -9.66 19.33
N LEU A 94 -8.63 -8.45 19.55
CA LEU A 94 -8.08 -7.20 19.01
C LEU A 94 -6.69 -6.92 19.58
N ASP A 95 -6.51 -7.01 20.89
CA ASP A 95 -5.20 -6.77 21.53
C ASP A 95 -4.14 -7.77 21.02
N LYS A 96 -4.51 -9.04 20.89
CA LYS A 96 -3.64 -10.07 20.32
C LYS A 96 -3.32 -9.80 18.86
N SER A 97 -4.30 -9.31 18.10
CA SER A 97 -4.12 -8.99 16.68
C SER A 97 -3.14 -7.82 16.49
N CYS A 98 -3.25 -6.76 17.30
CA CYS A 98 -2.32 -5.65 17.28
C CYS A 98 -0.89 -6.09 17.67
N LYS A 99 -0.74 -6.91 18.71
CA LYS A 99 0.57 -7.43 19.12
C LYS A 99 1.26 -8.33 18.08
N ASN A 100 0.48 -9.00 17.24
CA ASN A 100 1.00 -9.86 16.18
C ASN A 100 1.15 -9.13 14.83
N ALA A 101 0.73 -7.88 14.76
CA ALA A 101 0.89 -7.07 13.56
C ALA A 101 2.35 -6.62 13.42
N GLN A 102 2.81 -6.57 12.20
CA GLN A 102 4.15 -6.10 11.85
C GLN A 102 4.07 -5.32 10.54
N CYS A 103 4.77 -4.22 10.48
CA CYS A 103 4.93 -3.46 9.25
C CYS A 103 6.33 -2.85 9.24
N ILE A 104 7.09 -3.20 8.24
CA ILE A 104 8.46 -2.77 8.03
C ILE A 104 8.49 -1.98 6.74
N VAL A 105 8.99 -0.76 6.82
CA VAL A 105 9.25 0.09 5.66
C VAL A 105 10.73 -0.01 5.34
N THR A 106 11.03 -0.40 4.12
CA THR A 106 12.38 -0.47 3.60
C THR A 106 12.60 0.62 2.55
N ASN A 107 13.81 0.77 2.07
CA ASN A 107 14.14 1.71 0.99
C ASN A 107 13.46 1.38 -0.36
N LYS A 108 12.85 0.19 -0.52
CA LYS A 108 12.23 -0.28 -1.78
C LYS A 108 10.79 -0.72 -1.64
N SER A 109 10.38 -1.13 -0.43
CA SER A 109 9.07 -1.76 -0.22
C SER A 109 8.52 -1.48 1.17
N ILE A 110 7.21 -1.64 1.31
CA ILE A 110 6.51 -1.74 2.59
C ILE A 110 5.94 -3.16 2.71
N LYS A 111 6.30 -3.85 3.77
CA LYS A 111 5.93 -5.26 3.98
C LYS A 111 5.52 -5.54 5.41
N GLY A 112 4.64 -6.51 5.59
CA GLY A 112 4.22 -6.90 6.93
C GLY A 112 2.94 -7.70 7.00
N THR A 113 2.35 -7.72 8.19
CA THR A 113 1.07 -8.35 8.49
C THR A 113 0.21 -7.32 9.21
N PRO A 114 -0.94 -6.91 8.64
CA PRO A 114 -1.78 -5.89 9.26
C PRO A 114 -2.46 -6.42 10.52
N ALA A 115 -2.85 -5.50 11.40
CA ALA A 115 -3.70 -5.81 12.55
C ALA A 115 -5.09 -6.24 12.04
N SER A 116 -5.37 -7.54 12.02
CA SER A 116 -6.63 -8.10 11.55
C SER A 116 -7.08 -9.27 12.42
N ILE A 117 -8.37 -9.30 12.78
CA ILE A 117 -8.96 -10.39 13.54
C ILE A 117 -9.19 -11.62 12.66
N ILE A 118 -9.56 -11.41 11.40
CA ILE A 118 -10.10 -12.46 10.52
C ILE A 118 -9.05 -12.99 9.53
N ALA A 119 -8.18 -12.12 9.00
CA ALA A 119 -7.24 -12.50 7.95
C ALA A 119 -5.80 -12.14 8.33
N LYS A 120 -4.99 -13.15 8.58
CA LYS A 120 -3.52 -13.00 8.76
C LYS A 120 -2.83 -13.14 7.41
N LYS A 121 -3.05 -12.22 6.50
CA LYS A 121 -2.33 -12.21 5.23
C LYS A 121 -1.22 -11.17 5.29
N SER A 122 0.01 -11.60 5.01
CA SER A 122 1.12 -10.70 4.81
C SER A 122 0.94 -9.90 3.52
N PHE A 123 1.41 -8.67 3.53
CA PHE A 123 1.47 -7.80 2.36
C PHE A 123 2.92 -7.44 2.06
N ASN A 124 3.18 -7.15 0.81
CA ASN A 124 4.46 -6.64 0.35
C ASN A 124 4.20 -5.78 -0.89
N TYR A 125 4.36 -4.47 -0.75
CA TYR A 125 4.15 -3.49 -1.82
C TYR A 125 5.43 -2.73 -2.07
N ARG A 126 5.77 -2.56 -3.34
CA ARG A 126 6.91 -1.74 -3.74
C ARG A 126 6.55 -0.25 -3.62
N LEU A 127 7.51 0.57 -3.21
CA LEU A 127 7.28 2.02 -3.08
C LEU A 127 6.92 2.68 -4.42
N ASP A 128 7.42 2.14 -5.53
CA ASP A 128 7.13 2.64 -6.86
C ASP A 128 5.72 2.33 -7.38
N GLU A 129 4.96 1.48 -6.68
CA GLU A 129 3.56 1.17 -6.95
C GLU A 129 2.59 2.09 -6.20
N ILE A 130 3.07 2.79 -5.17
CA ILE A 130 2.28 3.66 -4.31
C ILE A 130 2.23 5.06 -4.92
N ASP A 131 1.02 5.56 -5.20
CA ASP A 131 0.83 6.90 -5.75
C ASP A 131 0.84 7.97 -4.66
N ASN A 132 0.14 7.70 -3.57
CA ASN A 132 0.01 8.64 -2.47
C ASN A 132 -0.19 7.90 -1.15
N ILE A 133 0.19 8.56 -0.06
CA ILE A 133 -0.08 8.12 1.30
C ILE A 133 -0.86 9.18 2.04
N GLU A 134 -1.81 8.74 2.83
CA GLU A 134 -2.63 9.61 3.66
C GLU A 134 -2.64 9.08 5.09
N MET A 135 -2.74 9.98 6.04
CA MET A 135 -2.89 9.66 7.44
C MET A 135 -4.32 9.99 7.88
N GLN A 136 -5.01 9.00 8.41
CA GLN A 136 -6.35 9.15 8.95
C GLN A 136 -6.35 8.79 10.43
N SER A 137 -6.99 9.62 11.25
CA SER A 137 -7.16 9.36 12.68
C SER A 137 -8.64 9.44 13.04
N PHE A 138 -9.15 8.37 13.63
CA PHE A 138 -10.52 8.31 14.11
C PHE A 138 -10.56 7.63 15.49
N LEU A 139 -11.11 8.29 16.49
CA LEU A 139 -11.21 7.80 17.87
C LEU A 139 -9.88 7.24 18.43
N GLY A 140 -8.77 7.91 18.11
CA GLY A 140 -7.42 7.48 18.53
C GLY A 140 -6.89 6.24 17.78
N ILE A 141 -7.58 5.78 16.75
CA ILE A 141 -7.09 4.76 15.82
C ILE A 141 -6.38 5.50 14.68
N HIS A 142 -5.07 5.37 14.63
CA HIS A 142 -4.27 5.94 13.56
C HIS A 142 -4.14 4.92 12.45
N THR A 143 -4.46 5.35 11.23
CA THR A 143 -4.51 4.50 10.04
C THR A 143 -3.69 5.15 8.93
N LEU A 144 -2.73 4.42 8.42
CA LEU A 144 -1.99 4.76 7.22
C LEU A 144 -2.76 4.22 6.01
N VAL A 145 -3.07 5.09 5.07
CA VAL A 145 -3.80 4.77 3.84
C VAL A 145 -2.84 4.87 2.67
N LEU A 146 -2.62 3.76 2.00
CA LEU A 146 -1.79 3.67 0.80
C LEU A 146 -2.70 3.67 -0.42
N ASN A 147 -2.53 4.66 -1.30
CA ASN A 147 -3.25 4.77 -2.56
C ASN A 147 -2.37 4.29 -3.70
N PHE A 148 -2.90 3.45 -4.58
CA PHE A 148 -2.18 2.84 -5.69
C PHE A 148 -2.76 3.28 -7.02
N SER A 149 -1.93 3.35 -8.07
CA SER A 149 -2.38 3.62 -9.44
C SER A 149 -3.39 2.56 -9.90
N GLN A 150 -4.34 3.01 -10.73
CA GLN A 150 -5.38 2.13 -11.25
C GLN A 150 -4.80 0.87 -11.89
N GLY A 151 -5.27 -0.30 -11.43
CA GLY A 151 -4.90 -1.60 -11.99
C GLY A 151 -3.71 -2.31 -11.33
N LYS A 152 -2.84 -1.65 -10.57
CA LYS A 152 -1.65 -2.29 -9.98
C LYS A 152 -1.95 -3.20 -8.80
N LEU A 153 -2.95 -2.89 -7.98
CA LEU A 153 -3.41 -3.77 -6.89
C LEU A 153 -4.04 -5.07 -7.40
N ALA A 154 -4.68 -5.04 -8.58
CA ALA A 154 -5.31 -6.22 -9.17
C ALA A 154 -4.28 -7.22 -9.72
N GLN A 155 -3.07 -6.78 -10.05
CA GLN A 155 -2.02 -7.59 -10.65
C GLN A 155 -1.20 -8.38 -9.62
N ASN A 156 -1.26 -7.98 -8.35
CA ASN A 156 -0.59 -8.70 -7.27
C ASN A 156 -1.50 -9.84 -6.78
N ASN A 157 -1.51 -10.96 -7.54
CA ASN A 157 -2.38 -12.13 -7.40
C ASN A 157 -2.38 -12.84 -6.03
N ASN A 158 -1.64 -12.35 -5.05
CA ASN A 158 -1.57 -12.90 -3.70
C ASN A 158 -2.51 -12.25 -2.69
N VAL A 159 -3.25 -11.21 -3.08
CA VAL A 159 -4.09 -10.48 -2.13
C VAL A 159 -5.50 -10.32 -2.68
N ASN A 160 -6.33 -11.36 -2.50
CA ASN A 160 -7.79 -11.22 -2.58
C ASN A 160 -8.28 -10.33 -1.43
N TYR A 161 -8.04 -9.01 -1.50
CA TYR A 161 -8.68 -8.03 -0.63
C TYR A 161 -10.10 -7.74 -1.11
N ARG A 162 -10.93 -8.77 -1.12
CA ARG A 162 -12.37 -8.57 -1.08
C ARG A 162 -12.79 -8.52 0.39
N GLN A 163 -13.26 -7.34 0.79
CA GLN A 163 -14.05 -7.07 1.98
C GLN A 163 -13.34 -7.11 3.34
N GLY A 164 -12.85 -5.94 3.77
CA GLY A 164 -12.83 -5.60 5.19
C GLY A 164 -14.26 -5.27 5.66
N ILE A 165 -14.66 -5.80 6.82
CA ILE A 165 -16.00 -5.65 7.42
C ILE A 165 -16.36 -4.19 7.75
N LEU A 166 -15.46 -3.23 7.65
CA LEU A 166 -15.63 -1.83 8.04
C LEU A 166 -15.07 -0.83 7.02
N GLY A 167 -15.42 -0.96 5.76
CA GLY A 167 -15.08 0.13 4.85
C GLY A 167 -15.05 -0.31 3.41
N MET A 168 -15.77 0.40 2.58
CA MET A 168 -15.63 0.39 1.14
C MET A 168 -14.18 0.73 0.81
N GLN A 169 -13.33 -0.29 0.68
CA GLN A 169 -12.04 -0.11 0.04
C GLN A 169 -12.32 0.01 -1.45
N GLY A 170 -12.08 1.19 -2.00
CA GLY A 170 -11.94 1.33 -3.44
C GLY A 170 -10.88 0.34 -3.91
N ALA A 171 -10.96 -0.15 -5.13
CA ALA A 171 -10.10 -1.19 -5.70
C ALA A 171 -8.58 -0.87 -5.62
N ASN A 172 -8.20 0.35 -5.21
CA ASN A 172 -6.84 0.87 -5.25
C ASN A 172 -6.32 1.42 -3.90
N VAL A 173 -6.95 1.05 -2.79
CA VAL A 173 -6.59 1.59 -1.47
C VAL A 173 -6.29 0.46 -0.49
N PHE A 174 -5.14 0.54 0.18
CA PHE A 174 -4.77 -0.36 1.27
C PHE A 174 -4.63 0.41 2.58
N ARG A 175 -5.16 -0.13 3.68
CA ARG A 175 -5.17 0.54 4.98
C ARG A 175 -4.45 -0.29 6.03
N ILE A 176 -3.54 0.36 6.77
CA ILE A 176 -2.82 -0.21 7.90
C ILE A 176 -3.25 0.57 9.14
N SER A 177 -4.04 -0.05 10.00
CA SER A 177 -4.62 0.60 11.19
C SER A 177 -3.89 0.18 12.46
N CYS A 178 -4.12 0.93 13.54
CA CYS A 178 -3.57 0.70 14.88
C CYS A 178 -2.06 0.93 15.00
N ILE A 179 -1.50 1.85 14.22
CA ILE A 179 -0.08 2.24 14.31
C ILE A 179 0.07 3.23 15.47
N GLU A 180 1.00 2.98 16.40
CA GLU A 180 1.29 3.85 17.54
C GLU A 180 2.26 4.98 17.15
N ASN A 181 3.36 4.63 16.49
CA ASN A 181 4.37 5.58 15.99
C ASN A 181 4.07 6.11 14.57
N TYR A 182 2.80 6.42 14.30
CA TYR A 182 2.27 6.72 12.97
C TYR A 182 2.90 7.96 12.32
N GLU A 183 3.27 8.98 13.10
CA GLU A 183 3.91 10.21 12.58
C GLU A 183 5.30 9.88 12.01
N GLU A 184 6.11 9.15 12.76
CA GLU A 184 7.44 8.76 12.32
C GLU A 184 7.38 7.88 11.05
N VAL A 185 6.47 6.90 11.04
CA VAL A 185 6.27 6.01 9.89
C VAL A 185 5.81 6.80 8.67
N TYR A 186 4.88 7.74 8.85
CA TYR A 186 4.38 8.59 7.78
C TYR A 186 5.47 9.49 7.21
N ASP A 187 6.24 10.18 8.05
CA ASP A 187 7.30 11.09 7.63
C ASP A 187 8.41 10.35 6.86
N LYS A 188 8.84 9.21 7.37
CA LYS A 188 9.86 8.40 6.68
C LYS A 188 9.35 7.86 5.35
N LEU A 189 8.12 7.32 5.33
CA LEU A 189 7.53 6.76 4.12
C LEU A 189 7.25 7.84 3.07
N SER A 190 6.77 9.03 3.48
CA SER A 190 6.52 10.16 2.58
C SER A 190 7.82 10.67 1.96
N GLY A 191 8.89 10.77 2.74
CA GLY A 191 10.22 11.13 2.26
C GLY A 191 10.76 10.13 1.23
N LEU A 192 10.64 8.83 1.51
CA LEU A 192 11.05 7.77 0.58
C LEU A 192 10.21 7.80 -0.71
N LEU A 193 8.90 8.02 -0.60
CA LEU A 193 8.04 8.09 -1.77
C LEU A 193 8.37 9.30 -2.65
N ALA A 194 8.69 10.44 -2.05
CA ALA A 194 9.11 11.63 -2.77
C ALA A 194 10.44 11.40 -3.51
N SER A 195 11.42 10.73 -2.89
CA SER A 195 12.68 10.40 -3.53
C SER A 195 12.49 9.45 -4.72
N VAL A 196 11.69 8.38 -4.55
CA VAL A 196 11.39 7.42 -5.63
C VAL A 196 10.68 8.08 -6.80
N LYS A 197 9.78 9.04 -6.55
CA LYS A 197 9.10 9.80 -7.61
C LYS A 197 10.06 10.72 -8.35
N ASN A 198 10.88 11.46 -7.61
CA ASN A 198 11.89 12.34 -8.21
C ASN A 198 12.87 11.57 -9.10
N ASP A 199 13.32 10.39 -8.66
CA ASP A 199 14.21 9.53 -9.44
C ASP A 199 13.54 9.03 -10.74
N LYS A 200 12.23 8.73 -10.70
CA LYS A 200 11.45 8.38 -11.88
C LYS A 200 11.32 9.54 -12.87
N ASP A 201 11.00 10.73 -12.37
CA ASP A 201 10.85 11.91 -13.21
C ASP A 201 12.16 12.27 -13.89
N VAL A 202 13.28 12.17 -13.18
CA VAL A 202 14.62 12.34 -13.74
C VAL A 202 14.95 11.27 -14.80
N ALA A 203 14.58 10.01 -14.54
CA ALA A 203 14.81 8.93 -15.50
C ALA A 203 13.99 9.13 -16.79
N ILE A 204 12.73 9.56 -16.67
CA ILE A 204 11.86 9.87 -17.82
C ILE A 204 12.42 11.06 -18.62
N ASP A 205 12.89 12.12 -17.94
CA ASP A 205 13.49 13.28 -18.61
C ASP A 205 14.75 12.89 -19.39
N ILE A 206 15.61 12.05 -18.82
CA ILE A 206 16.79 11.51 -19.50
C ILE A 206 16.40 10.69 -20.74
N GLU A 207 15.37 9.86 -20.63
CA GLU A 207 14.90 9.04 -21.75
C GLU A 207 14.29 9.89 -22.87
N MET A 208 13.47 10.89 -22.54
CA MET A 208 12.93 11.86 -23.50
C MET A 208 14.05 12.63 -24.21
N ARG A 209 15.07 13.09 -23.48
CA ARG A 209 16.22 13.76 -24.10
C ARG A 209 17.02 12.85 -25.03
N LYS A 210 17.11 11.55 -24.75
CA LYS A 210 17.74 10.57 -25.65
C LYS A 210 16.93 10.42 -26.94
N VAL A 211 15.60 10.27 -26.84
CA VAL A 211 14.70 10.18 -27.99
C VAL A 211 14.78 11.45 -28.84
N GLU A 212 14.72 12.64 -28.23
CA GLU A 212 14.89 13.89 -28.97
C GLU A 212 16.25 14.01 -29.67
N ALA A 213 17.32 13.51 -29.02
CA ALA A 213 18.64 13.51 -29.64
C ALA A 213 18.73 12.54 -30.83
N GLU A 214 18.07 11.39 -30.76
CA GLU A 214 17.96 10.44 -31.86
C GLU A 214 17.11 11.00 -33.02
N ASP A 215 15.98 11.65 -32.72
CA ASP A 215 15.14 12.32 -33.74
C ASP A 215 15.90 13.46 -34.43
N ARG A 216 16.66 14.27 -33.71
CA ARG A 216 17.52 15.31 -34.29
C ARG A 216 18.60 14.73 -35.20
N LYS A 217 19.20 13.58 -34.80
CA LYS A 217 20.17 12.87 -35.64
C LYS A 217 19.48 12.36 -36.92
N ALA A 218 18.32 11.72 -36.79
CA ALA A 218 17.55 11.23 -37.96
C ALA A 218 17.19 12.36 -38.92
N ALA A 219 16.68 13.49 -38.43
CA ALA A 219 16.37 14.67 -39.25
C ALA A 219 17.62 15.26 -39.94
N ALA A 220 18.77 15.28 -39.24
CA ALA A 220 20.03 15.72 -39.83
C ALA A 220 20.50 14.78 -40.95
N PHE A 221 20.34 13.47 -40.79
CA PHE A 221 20.63 12.48 -41.81
C PHE A 221 19.71 12.63 -43.02
N GLU A 222 18.42 12.86 -42.84
CA GLU A 222 17.45 13.07 -43.90
C GLU A 222 17.76 14.35 -44.67
N MET A 223 18.13 15.44 -43.98
CA MET A 223 18.50 16.70 -44.61
C MET A 223 19.80 16.56 -45.42
N VAL A 224 20.76 15.74 -44.98
CA VAL A 224 21.98 15.45 -45.74
C VAL A 224 21.68 14.55 -46.93
N ALA A 225 20.83 13.53 -46.76
CA ALA A 225 20.43 12.63 -47.83
C ALA A 225 19.65 13.39 -48.94
N SER A 226 18.73 14.30 -48.56
CA SER A 226 17.97 15.12 -49.51
C SER A 226 18.88 16.10 -50.29
N LYS A 227 19.88 16.68 -49.62
CA LYS A 227 20.88 17.54 -50.28
C LYS A 227 21.84 16.76 -51.18
N LEU A 228 22.11 15.50 -50.89
CA LEU A 228 22.92 14.62 -51.73
C LEU A 228 22.16 14.08 -52.96
N GLY A 229 20.81 13.94 -52.82
CA GLY A 229 19.93 13.47 -53.92
C GLY A 229 19.57 14.51 -54.98
N SER A 230 19.85 15.81 -54.73
CA SER A 230 19.39 16.92 -55.61
C SER A 230 20.49 17.51 -56.50
N THR A 231 21.69 16.89 -56.59
CA THR A 231 22.77 17.40 -57.48
C THR A 231 23.13 16.32 -58.50
N GLU A 232 22.40 16.34 -59.63
CA GLU A 232 22.87 15.72 -60.87
C GLU A 232 23.96 16.57 -61.51
N THR A 233 25.24 16.27 -61.20
CA THR A 233 26.37 16.53 -62.15
C THR A 233 27.52 15.62 -61.75
N LYS A 234 27.98 14.93 -62.77
CA LYS A 234 28.99 13.86 -62.68
C LYS A 234 30.37 14.39 -62.36
N GLN A 235 31.10 13.64 -61.54
CA GLN A 235 32.55 13.53 -61.36
C GLN A 235 33.27 14.42 -60.32
N ASP A 236 32.72 15.54 -59.87
CA ASP A 236 33.33 16.35 -58.79
C ASP A 236 32.69 16.11 -57.40
N ASP A 237 31.79 15.17 -57.37
CA ASP A 237 30.78 15.00 -56.31
C ASP A 237 31.27 14.17 -55.12
N SER A 238 32.21 13.26 -55.30
CA SER A 238 32.68 12.34 -54.28
C SER A 238 33.61 13.02 -53.27
N LEU A 239 34.45 13.96 -53.72
CA LEU A 239 35.31 14.76 -52.84
C LEU A 239 34.47 15.72 -52.00
N THR A 240 33.45 16.35 -52.58
CA THR A 240 32.53 17.24 -51.89
C THR A 240 31.70 16.50 -50.85
N LYS A 241 31.30 15.25 -51.11
CA LYS A 241 30.62 14.36 -50.17
C LYS A 241 31.56 13.99 -48.99
N LEU A 242 32.78 13.70 -49.23
CA LEU A 242 33.78 13.39 -48.19
C LEU A 242 34.08 14.60 -47.31
N GLU A 243 34.20 15.80 -47.87
CA GLU A 243 34.39 17.03 -47.06
C GLU A 243 33.21 17.33 -46.17
N ARG A 244 32.00 17.15 -46.68
CA ARG A 244 30.74 17.31 -45.86
C ARG A 244 30.66 16.28 -44.76
N LEU A 245 31.03 15.04 -45.03
CA LEU A 245 31.09 13.99 -44.04
C LEU A 245 32.10 14.28 -42.92
N LEU A 246 33.26 14.85 -43.28
CA LEU A 246 34.29 15.28 -42.33
C LEU A 246 33.77 16.42 -41.43
N LYS A 247 33.05 17.41 -41.99
CA LYS A 247 32.44 18.49 -41.20
C LYS A 247 31.37 18.00 -40.26
N LEU A 248 30.59 16.98 -40.61
CA LEU A 248 29.59 16.36 -39.72
C LEU A 248 30.26 15.65 -38.55
N LYS A 249 31.40 14.98 -38.74
CA LYS A 249 32.19 14.38 -37.71
C LYS A 249 32.81 15.46 -36.78
N GLU A 250 33.40 16.52 -37.33
CA GLU A 250 33.97 17.62 -36.57
C GLU A 250 32.94 18.36 -35.71
N ASN A 251 31.70 18.47 -36.17
CA ASN A 251 30.60 19.05 -35.44
C ASN A 251 29.93 18.08 -34.45
N GLY A 252 30.46 16.85 -34.31
CA GLY A 252 29.91 15.84 -33.40
C GLY A 252 28.56 15.29 -33.82
N ALA A 253 28.11 15.52 -35.04
CA ALA A 253 26.82 15.06 -35.56
C ALA A 253 26.81 13.56 -35.91
N ILE A 254 28.00 12.98 -36.16
CA ILE A 254 28.20 11.55 -36.43
C ILE A 254 29.38 11.02 -35.64
N THR A 255 29.32 9.73 -35.29
CA THR A 255 30.40 9.03 -34.58
C THR A 255 31.55 8.68 -35.54
N GLU A 256 32.73 8.37 -34.98
CA GLU A 256 33.89 7.88 -35.72
C GLU A 256 33.57 6.63 -36.55
N GLU A 257 32.81 5.71 -35.99
CA GLU A 257 32.39 4.47 -36.64
C GLU A 257 31.48 4.72 -37.83
N GLU A 258 30.50 5.61 -37.66
CA GLU A 258 29.56 6.02 -38.72
C GLU A 258 30.28 6.75 -39.84
N TYR A 259 31.23 7.62 -39.49
CA TYR A 259 32.09 8.31 -40.48
C TYR A 259 32.87 7.29 -41.29
N ASN A 260 33.57 6.36 -40.67
CA ASN A 260 34.40 5.37 -41.37
C ASN A 260 33.58 4.49 -42.32
N LYS A 261 32.40 4.04 -41.87
CA LYS A 261 31.46 3.25 -42.67
C LYS A 261 31.00 3.99 -43.91
N LYS A 262 30.59 5.25 -43.78
CA LYS A 262 30.12 6.08 -44.87
C LYS A 262 31.25 6.50 -45.82
N LYS A 263 32.44 6.72 -45.29
CA LYS A 263 33.66 6.98 -46.08
C LYS A 263 33.99 5.80 -47.00
N GLU A 264 33.95 4.57 -46.48
CA GLU A 264 34.18 3.35 -47.27
C GLU A 264 33.12 3.18 -48.38
N GLU A 265 31.85 3.46 -48.07
CA GLU A 265 30.77 3.41 -49.05
C GLU A 265 31.01 4.40 -50.21
N ILE A 266 31.44 5.62 -49.93
CA ILE A 266 31.74 6.64 -50.96
C ILE A 266 32.95 6.25 -51.76
N LEU A 267 34.02 5.78 -51.12
CA LEU A 267 35.26 5.37 -51.83
C LEU A 267 35.08 4.15 -52.73
N LYS A 268 34.04 3.35 -52.53
CA LYS A 268 33.71 2.20 -53.38
C LYS A 268 33.15 2.58 -54.75
N TYR A 269 32.74 3.84 -54.93
CA TYR A 269 32.14 4.38 -56.15
C TYR A 269 33.01 5.43 -56.83
N ILE A 270 34.26 5.60 -56.37
CA ILE A 270 35.33 6.38 -57.01
C ILE A 270 36.25 5.44 -57.76
#